data_64c7b98ea0d55d55aca504a37e178cad
#
_entry.id   64c7b98ea0d55d55aca504a37e178cad
#
_cell.length_a   1.000
_cell.length_b   1.000
_cell.length_c   1.000
_cell.angle_alpha   90.00
_cell.angle_beta   90.00
_cell.angle_gamma   90.00
#
_symmetry.space_group_name_H-M   'P 1'
#
loop_
_entity.id
_entity.type
_entity.pdbx_description
1 polymer ?
#
loop_
_entity_poly.entity_id
_entity_poly.type
_entity_poly.pdbx_seq_one_letter_code
_entity_poly.pdbx_strand_id
1 'polypeptide(L)'
;SDYANAVIPFLAFLDNDTSFAVADNRLVIYGGGQRPKSVADVLLNEEIQSVFYNSTHIGLVFLDTTGTGKYRLDVYNTSGQVETSLFFDMDYKDIILQNENIIIYNETQCLLANMSGVERFNGDFETPYLLFSPIRGNRYLAVSQESIDTIEMR
;
A
#
# COMPACT_ATOMS: atom_id res chain seq x y z
N SER A 1 -16.11 19.26 1.91
CA SER A 1 -16.60 17.91 2.24
C SER A 1 -17.08 17.92 3.68
N ASP A 2 -18.27 17.44 3.90
CA ASP A 2 -18.89 17.42 5.21
C ASP A 2 -18.55 16.12 5.92
N TYR A 3 -17.64 16.20 6.89
CA TYR A 3 -17.24 15.07 7.75
C TYR A 3 -18.04 15.02 9.06
N ALA A 4 -19.20 15.66 9.12
CA ALA A 4 -19.94 15.88 10.36
C ALA A 4 -20.21 14.63 11.21
N ASN A 5 -20.05 13.42 10.63
CA ASN A 5 -20.28 12.15 11.31
C ASN A 5 -19.24 11.07 11.00
N ALA A 6 -18.11 11.39 10.35
CA ALA A 6 -17.06 10.43 10.04
C ALA A 6 -15.87 10.57 11.00
N VAL A 7 -15.40 9.46 11.54
CA VAL A 7 -14.10 9.39 12.21
C VAL A 7 -13.04 9.42 11.11
N ILE A 8 -12.00 10.24 11.28
CA ILE A 8 -10.85 10.28 10.37
C ILE A 8 -9.73 9.48 11.03
N PRO A 9 -9.58 8.18 10.72
CA PRO A 9 -8.59 7.34 11.38
C PRO A 9 -7.18 7.58 10.88
N PHE A 10 -6.99 8.21 9.71
CA PHE A 10 -5.70 8.39 9.10
C PHE A 10 -5.61 9.68 8.27
N LEU A 11 -4.50 10.40 8.44
CA LEU A 11 -4.14 11.57 7.64
C LEU A 11 -2.64 11.54 7.38
N ALA A 12 -2.22 11.74 6.14
CA ALA A 12 -0.80 11.83 5.78
C ALA A 12 -0.56 12.79 4.61
N PHE A 13 0.69 13.24 4.51
CA PHE A 13 1.19 13.98 3.37
C PHE A 13 1.97 13.04 2.45
N LEU A 14 1.66 13.06 1.15
CA LEU A 14 2.41 12.35 0.12
C LEU A 14 3.66 13.14 -0.27
N ASP A 15 3.50 14.46 -0.40
CA ASP A 15 4.55 15.43 -0.67
C ASP A 15 4.18 16.80 -0.07
N ASN A 16 4.89 17.88 -0.47
CA ASN A 16 4.65 19.23 0.05
C ASN A 16 3.30 19.82 -0.39
N ASP A 17 2.70 19.31 -1.46
CA ASP A 17 1.48 19.86 -2.06
C ASP A 17 0.29 18.91 -1.99
N THR A 18 0.52 17.64 -1.71
CA THR A 18 -0.49 16.58 -1.74
C THR A 18 -0.61 15.90 -0.39
N SER A 19 -1.82 15.86 0.14
CA SER A 19 -2.17 15.09 1.34
C SER A 19 -3.44 14.28 1.12
N PHE A 20 -3.67 13.31 1.98
CA PHE A 20 -4.90 12.54 1.94
C PHE A 20 -5.41 12.23 3.33
N ALA A 21 -6.71 12.02 3.43
CA ALA A 21 -7.37 11.54 4.63
C ALA A 21 -8.21 10.31 4.30
N VAL A 22 -8.16 9.33 5.18
CA VAL A 22 -9.00 8.15 5.15
C VAL A 22 -9.95 8.19 6.33
N ALA A 23 -11.23 8.11 6.05
CA ALA A 23 -12.29 7.95 7.03
C ALA A 23 -12.95 6.57 6.83
N ASP A 24 -13.89 6.20 7.69
CA ASP A 24 -14.54 4.88 7.67
C ASP A 24 -15.09 4.47 6.29
N ASN A 25 -15.53 5.45 5.51
CA ASN A 25 -16.18 5.23 4.23
C ASN A 25 -15.67 6.14 3.10
N ARG A 26 -14.53 6.80 3.28
CA ARG A 26 -14.01 7.77 2.31
C ARG A 26 -12.50 7.81 2.26
N LEU A 27 -11.99 7.98 1.04
CA LEU A 27 -10.65 8.46 0.76
C LEU A 27 -10.77 9.85 0.12
N VAL A 28 -10.19 10.86 0.76
CA VAL A 28 -10.17 12.22 0.22
C VAL A 28 -8.73 12.66 -0.01
N ILE A 29 -8.45 13.13 -1.21
CA ILE A 29 -7.13 13.63 -1.61
C ILE A 29 -7.21 15.14 -1.76
N TYR A 30 -6.26 15.82 -1.16
CA TYR A 30 -6.11 17.27 -1.17
C TYR A 30 -4.84 17.66 -1.92
N GLY A 31 -4.93 18.68 -2.76
CA GLY A 31 -3.80 19.34 -3.39
C GLY A 31 -3.76 20.82 -3.07
N GLY A 32 -2.64 21.50 -3.42
CA GLY A 32 -2.50 22.94 -3.31
C GLY A 32 -1.83 23.47 -2.05
N GLY A 33 -0.99 22.67 -1.41
CA GLY A 33 -0.07 23.10 -0.36
C GLY A 33 -0.70 23.93 0.75
N GLN A 34 -0.35 25.22 0.81
CA GLN A 34 -0.83 26.15 1.85
C GLN A 34 -2.35 26.45 1.80
N ARG A 35 -3.01 26.15 0.70
CA ARG A 35 -4.45 26.29 0.53
C ARG A 35 -5.06 25.02 -0.03
N PRO A 36 -5.13 23.95 0.78
CA PRO A 36 -5.55 22.64 0.31
C PRO A 36 -7.00 22.69 -0.21
N LYS A 37 -7.19 22.09 -1.38
CA LYS A 37 -8.50 21.85 -1.97
C LYS A 37 -8.67 20.37 -2.21
N SER A 38 -9.87 19.86 -2.04
CA SER A 38 -10.20 18.49 -2.40
C SER A 38 -10.02 18.31 -3.92
N VAL A 39 -9.12 17.39 -4.28
CA VAL A 39 -8.85 16.96 -5.65
C VAL A 39 -9.71 15.74 -5.99
N ALA A 40 -9.86 14.83 -5.04
CA ALA A 40 -10.67 13.64 -5.18
C ALA A 40 -11.39 13.32 -3.86
N ASP A 41 -12.58 12.77 -3.98
CA ASP A 41 -13.41 12.30 -2.87
C ASP A 41 -14.03 10.96 -3.30
N VAL A 42 -13.46 9.87 -2.80
CA VAL A 42 -13.82 8.51 -3.19
C VAL A 42 -14.63 7.87 -2.07
N LEU A 43 -15.85 7.46 -2.39
CA LEU A 43 -16.69 6.70 -1.48
C LEU A 43 -16.20 5.25 -1.44
N LEU A 44 -15.99 4.74 -0.23
CA LEU A 44 -15.58 3.36 0.03
C LEU A 44 -16.78 2.60 0.61
N ASN A 45 -17.05 1.42 0.05
CA ASN A 45 -18.20 0.61 0.45
C ASN A 45 -17.81 -0.55 1.39
N GLU A 46 -16.53 -0.67 1.70
CA GLU A 46 -15.96 -1.74 2.50
C GLU A 46 -15.08 -1.18 3.61
N GLU A 47 -14.94 -1.92 4.68
CA GLU A 47 -14.09 -1.56 5.81
C GLU A 47 -12.60 -1.69 5.45
N ILE A 48 -11.85 -0.63 5.72
CA ILE A 48 -10.41 -0.58 5.47
C ILE A 48 -9.68 -1.31 6.59
N GLN A 49 -8.82 -2.27 6.22
CA GLN A 49 -7.97 -3.00 7.15
C GLN A 49 -6.64 -2.29 7.41
N SER A 50 -6.04 -1.73 6.37
CA SER A 50 -4.73 -1.08 6.45
C SER A 50 -4.57 -0.02 5.37
N VAL A 51 -3.70 0.97 5.64
CA VAL A 51 -3.34 2.05 4.73
C VAL A 51 -1.83 2.06 4.54
N PHE A 52 -1.40 2.07 3.29
CA PHE A 52 0.00 2.21 2.88
C PHE A 52 0.11 3.31 1.84
N TYR A 53 1.24 3.98 1.75
CA TYR A 53 1.43 5.06 0.78
C TYR A 53 2.89 5.33 0.49
N ASN A 54 3.11 5.97 -0.65
CA ASN A 54 4.36 6.62 -1.02
C ASN A 54 4.06 8.03 -1.56
N SER A 55 5.02 8.69 -2.19
CA SER A 55 4.83 10.06 -2.71
C SER A 55 3.82 10.17 -3.87
N THR A 56 3.41 9.08 -4.49
CA THR A 56 2.59 9.07 -5.71
C THR A 56 1.34 8.19 -5.65
N HIS A 57 1.28 7.25 -4.68
CA HIS A 57 0.21 6.26 -4.59
C HIS A 57 -0.27 6.05 -3.16
N ILE A 58 -1.52 5.65 -3.04
CA ILE A 58 -2.16 5.28 -1.78
C ILE A 58 -2.70 3.85 -1.95
N GLY A 59 -2.29 2.95 -1.06
CA GLY A 59 -2.77 1.57 -1.02
C GLY A 59 -3.74 1.37 0.13
N LEU A 60 -4.92 0.85 -0.16
CA LEU A 60 -5.93 0.46 0.82
C LEU A 60 -6.13 -1.04 0.78
N VAL A 61 -6.03 -1.68 1.93
CA VAL A 61 -6.28 -3.12 2.07
C VAL A 61 -7.67 -3.34 2.63
N PHE A 62 -8.41 -4.22 1.99
CA PHE A 62 -9.73 -4.70 2.38
C PHE A 62 -9.73 -6.21 2.56
N LEU A 63 -10.64 -6.73 3.38
CA LEU A 63 -10.97 -8.16 3.32
C LEU A 63 -11.69 -8.43 1.99
N ASP A 64 -11.24 -9.47 1.28
CA ASP A 64 -11.92 -9.85 0.04
C ASP A 64 -13.22 -10.60 0.33
N THR A 65 -14.33 -10.11 -0.21
CA THR A 65 -15.66 -10.73 -0.10
C THR A 65 -16.06 -11.50 -1.36
N THR A 66 -15.23 -11.46 -2.40
CA THR A 66 -15.51 -12.11 -3.69
C THR A 66 -15.09 -13.58 -3.75
N GLY A 67 -14.23 -14.02 -2.81
CA GLY A 67 -13.65 -15.36 -2.77
C GLY A 67 -12.43 -15.55 -3.68
N THR A 68 -11.87 -14.47 -4.22
CA THR A 68 -10.66 -14.51 -5.06
C THR A 68 -9.40 -14.65 -4.22
N GLY A 69 -9.39 -14.08 -3.03
CA GLY A 69 -8.30 -14.17 -2.06
C GLY A 69 -8.80 -13.87 -0.65
N LYS A 70 -7.88 -13.78 0.31
CA LYS A 70 -8.20 -13.33 1.68
C LYS A 70 -8.30 -11.82 1.76
N TYR A 71 -7.40 -11.12 1.06
CA TYR A 71 -7.30 -9.68 1.03
C TYR A 71 -7.31 -9.15 -0.40
N ARG A 72 -7.74 -7.90 -0.53
CA ARG A 72 -7.60 -7.09 -1.74
C ARG A 72 -6.86 -5.80 -1.41
N LEU A 73 -5.81 -5.50 -2.15
CA LEU A 73 -5.11 -4.23 -2.14
C LEU A 73 -5.56 -3.41 -3.35
N ASP A 74 -6.22 -2.29 -3.11
CA ASP A 74 -6.51 -1.29 -4.13
C ASP A 74 -5.48 -0.17 -4.06
N VAL A 75 -4.77 0.08 -5.15
CA VAL A 75 -3.77 1.14 -5.26
C VAL A 75 -4.34 2.29 -6.06
N TYR A 76 -4.44 3.45 -5.40
CA TYR A 76 -4.97 4.70 -5.96
C TYR A 76 -3.83 5.63 -6.36
N ASN A 77 -4.01 6.33 -7.48
CA ASN A 77 -3.17 7.48 -7.80
C ASN A 77 -3.65 8.76 -7.07
N THR A 78 -2.92 9.85 -7.23
CA THR A 78 -3.24 11.14 -6.59
C THR A 78 -4.48 11.84 -7.16
N SER A 79 -5.07 11.31 -8.22
CA SER A 79 -6.37 11.73 -8.76
C SER A 79 -7.55 10.92 -8.20
N GLY A 80 -7.30 9.97 -7.31
CA GLY A 80 -8.32 9.11 -6.70
C GLY A 80 -8.82 7.98 -7.58
N GLN A 81 -8.08 7.63 -8.62
CA GLN A 81 -8.39 6.52 -9.52
C GLN A 81 -7.65 5.27 -9.06
N VAL A 82 -8.32 4.11 -9.07
CA VAL A 82 -7.69 2.82 -8.84
C VAL A 82 -6.86 2.43 -10.07
N GLU A 83 -5.55 2.27 -9.88
CA GLU A 83 -4.66 1.80 -10.94
C GLU A 83 -4.51 0.28 -10.91
N THR A 84 -4.57 -0.30 -9.73
CA THR A 84 -4.41 -1.75 -9.55
C THR A 84 -5.25 -2.25 -8.40
N SER A 85 -5.84 -3.43 -8.59
CA SER A 85 -6.44 -4.25 -7.54
C SER A 85 -5.72 -5.59 -7.52
N LEU A 86 -5.05 -5.89 -6.41
CA LEU A 86 -4.27 -7.10 -6.23
C LEU A 86 -4.89 -7.97 -5.12
N PHE A 87 -5.22 -9.22 -5.44
CA PHE A 87 -5.75 -10.19 -4.48
C PHE A 87 -4.60 -11.06 -3.95
N PHE A 88 -4.61 -11.33 -2.66
CA PHE A 88 -3.59 -12.17 -2.03
C PHE A 88 -4.11 -12.87 -0.77
N ASP A 89 -3.46 -13.97 -0.40
CA ASP A 89 -3.88 -14.82 0.72
C ASP A 89 -2.98 -14.74 1.94
N MET A 90 -1.73 -14.25 1.76
CA MET A 90 -0.77 -14.20 2.85
C MET A 90 -1.21 -13.22 3.94
N ASP A 91 -1.03 -13.62 5.20
CA ASP A 91 -1.12 -12.69 6.32
C ASP A 91 0.08 -11.75 6.28
N TYR A 92 -0.14 -10.54 5.82
CA TYR A 92 0.91 -9.56 5.58
C TYR A 92 1.35 -8.87 6.87
N LYS A 93 2.66 -8.63 6.98
CA LYS A 93 3.25 -7.78 8.02
C LYS A 93 3.32 -6.32 7.56
N ASP A 94 3.71 -6.11 6.30
CA ASP A 94 3.84 -4.79 5.70
C ASP A 94 3.66 -4.85 4.19
N ILE A 95 3.33 -3.71 3.59
CA ILE A 95 3.23 -3.51 2.15
C ILE A 95 4.07 -2.30 1.79
N ILE A 96 4.96 -2.45 0.82
CA ILE A 96 5.83 -1.39 0.31
C ILE A 96 5.38 -1.04 -1.09
N LEU A 97 5.01 0.22 -1.28
CA LEU A 97 4.79 0.82 -2.60
C LEU A 97 6.05 1.60 -2.96
N GLN A 98 6.81 1.11 -3.94
CA GLN A 98 8.06 1.75 -4.34
C GLN A 98 8.20 1.79 -5.86
N ASN A 99 8.30 3.00 -6.41
CA ASN A 99 8.38 3.22 -7.86
C ASN A 99 7.22 2.50 -8.57
N GLU A 100 7.55 1.54 -9.43
CA GLU A 100 6.61 0.74 -10.20
C GLU A 100 6.28 -0.62 -9.54
N ASN A 101 6.68 -0.82 -8.28
CA ASN A 101 6.58 -2.12 -7.60
C ASN A 101 5.68 -2.06 -6.36
N ILE A 102 4.97 -3.16 -6.14
CA ILE A 102 4.20 -3.48 -4.96
C ILE A 102 4.84 -4.70 -4.31
N ILE A 103 5.23 -4.58 -3.04
CA ILE A 103 5.83 -5.67 -2.29
C ILE A 103 4.96 -5.94 -1.07
N ILE A 104 4.43 -7.14 -0.98
CA ILE A 104 3.65 -7.62 0.16
C ILE A 104 4.49 -8.71 0.83
N TYR A 105 4.76 -8.59 2.11
CA TYR A 105 5.57 -9.56 2.81
C TYR A 105 5.17 -9.78 4.27
N ASN A 106 5.58 -10.92 4.79
CA ASN A 106 5.68 -11.24 6.20
C ASN A 106 7.05 -11.84 6.51
N GLU A 107 7.25 -12.47 7.64
CA GLU A 107 8.57 -13.00 8.03
C GLU A 107 9.06 -14.14 7.12
N THR A 108 8.14 -14.87 6.48
CA THR A 108 8.45 -16.09 5.71
C THR A 108 8.12 -16.01 4.24
N GLN A 109 7.29 -15.06 3.81
CA GLN A 109 6.74 -15.00 2.45
C GLN A 109 6.88 -13.60 1.85
N CYS A 110 7.03 -13.55 0.54
CA CYS A 110 7.05 -12.31 -0.23
C CYS A 110 6.28 -12.46 -1.54
N LEU A 111 5.46 -11.47 -1.86
CA LEU A 111 4.82 -11.28 -3.15
C LEU A 111 5.32 -9.97 -3.75
N LEU A 112 5.86 -10.03 -4.96
CA LEU A 112 6.26 -8.87 -5.77
C LEU A 112 5.36 -8.77 -6.98
N ALA A 113 4.71 -7.63 -7.15
CA ALA A 113 3.94 -7.28 -8.34
C ALA A 113 4.36 -5.90 -8.86
N ASN A 114 4.03 -5.58 -10.09
CA ASN A 114 4.16 -4.23 -10.59
C ASN A 114 2.86 -3.43 -10.39
N MET A 115 2.90 -2.12 -10.66
CA MET A 115 1.73 -1.22 -10.53
C MET A 115 0.62 -1.53 -11.55
N SER A 116 0.88 -2.38 -12.55
CA SER A 116 -0.17 -2.90 -13.44
C SER A 116 -0.82 -4.18 -12.91
N GLY A 117 -0.47 -4.62 -11.70
CA GLY A 117 -1.03 -5.82 -11.06
C GLY A 117 -0.46 -7.14 -11.58
N VAL A 118 0.64 -7.10 -12.35
CA VAL A 118 1.31 -8.31 -12.83
C VAL A 118 2.24 -8.83 -11.73
N GLU A 119 1.94 -10.01 -11.22
CA GLU A 119 2.79 -10.73 -10.28
C GLU A 119 4.09 -11.16 -10.96
N ARG A 120 5.22 -10.85 -10.33
CA ARG A 120 6.56 -11.20 -10.79
C ARG A 120 7.21 -12.27 -9.95
N PHE A 121 6.89 -12.30 -8.68
CA PHE A 121 7.38 -13.28 -7.72
C PHE A 121 6.34 -13.52 -6.63
N ASN A 122 6.20 -14.77 -6.23
CA ASN A 122 5.41 -15.16 -5.07
C ASN A 122 6.05 -16.42 -4.49
N GLY A 123 6.58 -16.33 -3.29
CA GLY A 123 7.30 -17.44 -2.70
C GLY A 123 7.74 -17.20 -1.27
N ASP A 124 8.40 -18.22 -0.74
CA ASP A 124 8.90 -18.21 0.62
C ASP A 124 10.34 -17.71 0.67
N PHE A 125 10.70 -17.04 1.76
CA PHE A 125 12.08 -16.74 2.09
C PHE A 125 12.77 -18.02 2.60
N GLU A 126 14.03 -18.21 2.24
CA GLU A 126 14.84 -19.31 2.78
C GLU A 126 15.07 -19.17 4.30
N THR A 127 15.13 -17.95 4.78
CA THR A 127 15.33 -17.61 6.20
C THR A 127 14.28 -16.57 6.61
N PRO A 128 13.66 -16.69 7.80
CA PRO A 128 12.72 -15.69 8.27
C PRO A 128 13.36 -14.32 8.44
N TYR A 129 12.74 -13.27 7.90
CA TYR A 129 13.20 -11.90 8.02
C TYR A 129 12.33 -11.08 8.97
N LEU A 130 12.99 -10.34 9.86
CA LEU A 130 12.35 -9.41 10.81
C LEU A 130 12.05 -8.06 10.19
N LEU A 131 12.91 -7.63 9.27
CA LEU A 131 12.78 -6.38 8.53
C LEU A 131 13.15 -6.61 7.08
N PHE A 132 12.34 -6.03 6.20
CA PHE A 132 12.58 -6.00 4.77
C PHE A 132 12.37 -4.56 4.29
N SER A 133 13.42 -3.94 3.72
CA SER A 133 13.38 -2.53 3.37
C SER A 133 14.03 -2.27 2.01
N PRO A 134 13.41 -1.46 1.16
CA PRO A 134 14.01 -1.08 -0.11
C PRO A 134 15.27 -0.23 0.10
N ILE A 135 16.30 -0.49 -0.69
CA ILE A 135 17.52 0.32 -0.73
C ILE A 135 17.52 1.18 -1.99
N ARG A 136 17.59 0.54 -3.15
CA ARG A 136 17.67 1.20 -4.45
C ARG A 136 17.27 0.24 -5.58
N GLY A 137 16.44 0.70 -6.51
CA GLY A 137 15.98 -0.10 -7.64
C GLY A 137 15.24 -1.35 -7.18
N ASN A 138 15.72 -2.52 -7.57
CA ASN A 138 15.19 -3.82 -7.18
C ASN A 138 15.99 -4.48 -6.03
N ARG A 139 16.81 -3.71 -5.31
CA ARG A 139 17.61 -4.20 -4.18
C ARG A 139 16.97 -3.84 -2.86
N TYR A 140 16.95 -4.82 -1.95
CA TYR A 140 16.32 -4.75 -0.65
C TYR A 140 17.29 -5.18 0.44
N LEU A 141 17.19 -4.53 1.59
CA LEU A 141 17.85 -4.96 2.82
C LEU A 141 16.90 -5.90 3.55
N ALA A 142 17.38 -7.08 3.87
CA ALA A 142 16.65 -8.06 4.65
C ALA A 142 17.42 -8.36 5.93
N VAL A 143 16.77 -8.21 7.07
CA VAL A 143 17.37 -8.40 8.39
C VAL A 143 16.73 -9.63 9.04
N SER A 144 17.55 -10.64 9.35
CA SER A 144 17.16 -11.78 10.16
C SER A 144 17.72 -11.66 11.58
N GLN A 145 17.49 -12.67 12.43
CA GLN A 145 18.11 -12.72 13.74
C GLN A 145 19.64 -12.89 13.69
N GLU A 146 20.15 -13.44 12.59
CA GLU A 146 21.56 -13.84 12.48
C GLU A 146 22.34 -13.05 11.44
N SER A 147 21.66 -12.39 10.48
CA SER A 147 22.32 -11.72 9.36
C SER A 147 21.59 -10.47 8.89
N ILE A 148 22.35 -9.66 8.15
CA ILE A 148 21.84 -8.56 7.34
C ILE A 148 22.23 -8.86 5.90
N ASP A 149 21.25 -9.10 5.06
CA ASP A 149 21.44 -9.53 3.68
C ASP A 149 20.96 -8.47 2.69
N THR A 150 21.57 -8.42 1.52
CA THR A 150 21.05 -7.66 0.39
C THR A 150 20.42 -8.64 -0.60
N ILE A 151 19.13 -8.45 -0.88
CA ILE A 151 18.39 -9.27 -1.83
C ILE A 151 18.09 -8.44 -3.07
N GLU A 152 18.29 -9.03 -4.25
CA GLU A 152 17.87 -8.47 -5.52
C GLU A 152 16.67 -9.25 -6.04
N MET A 153 15.56 -8.56 -6.26
CA MET A 153 14.34 -9.13 -6.84
C MET A 153 14.28 -8.81 -8.34
N ARG A 154 14.14 -9.82 -9.16
CA ARG A 154 14.11 -9.70 -10.62
C ARG A 154 12.76 -10.06 -11.20
#